data_16fe7cf5eb6cbaf5fe68805fb7add34b
#
_entry.id   16fe7cf5eb6cbaf5fe68805fb7add34b
#
_cell.length_a   1.000
_cell.length_b   1.000
_cell.length_c   1.000
_cell.angle_alpha   90.00
_cell.angle_beta   90.00
_cell.angle_gamma   90.00
#
_symmetry.space_group_name_H-M   'P 1'
#
loop_
_entity.id
_entity.type
_entity.pdbx_description
1 polymer ?
#
loop_
_entity_poly.entity_id
_entity_poly.type
_entity_poly.pdbx_seq_one_letter_code
_entity_poly.pdbx_strand_id
1 'polypeptide(L)'
;DQCMTFSVGMRAPSGAEMLVDFAEDLAQKLPEYRRYEDPDLKVAEDPYEIDDQAFARVEEALTTWQQADASERRRWFGQFITRYRASGDVQAGPDQVSWPQALNALSTGHSLYRHPFARFAWSREANQALLHVTGESYPVSPHEAALLCQETVLHIADFNGLGKAAQHAVELLYAQGVYQLAEPE
;
A
#
# COMPACT_ATOMS: atom_id res chain seq x y z
N ASP A 1 10.93 23.30 -38.51
CA ASP A 1 10.48 23.28 -37.10
C ASP A 1 10.10 21.85 -36.75
N GLN A 2 10.87 21.22 -35.85
CA GLN A 2 10.53 19.90 -35.27
C GLN A 2 9.75 20.17 -34.01
N CYS A 3 8.46 19.80 -33.99
CA CYS A 3 7.60 19.89 -32.82
C CYS A 3 7.37 18.48 -32.29
N MET A 4 7.63 18.25 -31.00
CA MET A 4 7.35 16.99 -30.32
C MET A 4 6.22 17.24 -29.31
N THR A 5 5.13 16.50 -29.45
CA THR A 5 3.99 16.59 -28.52
C THR A 5 3.97 15.36 -27.64
N PHE A 6 3.99 15.55 -26.33
CA PHE A 6 3.77 14.50 -25.33
C PHE A 6 2.34 14.55 -24.83
N SER A 7 1.65 13.41 -24.85
CA SER A 7 0.34 13.27 -24.23
C SER A 7 0.49 12.40 -22.98
N VAL A 8 0.18 12.95 -21.81
CA VAL A 8 0.16 12.19 -20.54
C VAL A 8 -1.28 11.91 -20.18
N GLY A 9 -1.67 10.64 -20.24
CA GLY A 9 -2.99 10.18 -19.83
C GLY A 9 -2.95 9.53 -18.44
N MET A 10 -3.74 10.05 -17.51
CA MET A 10 -3.98 9.41 -16.21
C MET A 10 -5.37 8.75 -16.24
N ARG A 11 -5.42 7.43 -16.08
CA ARG A 11 -6.67 6.70 -15.98
C ARG A 11 -6.98 6.37 -14.52
N ALA A 12 -8.12 6.84 -14.02
CA ALA A 12 -8.64 6.43 -12.73
C ALA A 12 -9.01 4.93 -12.74
N PRO A 13 -8.88 4.22 -11.60
CA PRO A 13 -9.35 2.84 -11.49
C PRO A 13 -10.86 2.77 -11.69
N SER A 14 -11.33 1.73 -12.36
CA SER A 14 -12.76 1.44 -12.48
C SER A 14 -13.30 0.82 -11.18
N GLY A 15 -14.61 0.89 -10.96
CA GLY A 15 -15.25 0.21 -9.85
C GLY A 15 -15.02 -1.31 -9.86
N ALA A 16 -14.93 -1.92 -11.04
CA ALA A 16 -14.62 -3.35 -11.17
C ALA A 16 -13.18 -3.67 -10.73
N GLU A 17 -12.19 -2.88 -11.15
CA GLU A 17 -10.79 -3.06 -10.72
C GLU A 17 -10.66 -2.90 -9.19
N MET A 18 -11.33 -1.93 -8.59
CA MET A 18 -11.35 -1.75 -7.14
C MET A 18 -12.02 -2.93 -6.41
N LEU A 19 -13.13 -3.44 -6.92
CA LEU A 19 -13.84 -4.56 -6.30
C LEU A 19 -13.02 -5.85 -6.32
N VAL A 20 -12.38 -6.14 -7.44
CA VAL A 20 -11.52 -7.34 -7.57
C VAL A 20 -10.32 -7.25 -6.62
N ASP A 21 -9.60 -6.13 -6.62
CA ASP A 21 -8.44 -5.94 -5.73
C ASP A 21 -8.84 -6.01 -4.25
N PHE A 22 -9.99 -5.41 -3.88
CA PHE A 22 -10.49 -5.48 -2.51
C PHE A 22 -10.87 -6.90 -2.10
N ALA A 23 -11.51 -7.66 -2.99
CA ALA A 23 -11.85 -9.04 -2.74
C ALA A 23 -10.59 -9.92 -2.56
N GLU A 24 -9.54 -9.68 -3.35
CA GLU A 24 -8.24 -10.34 -3.21
C GLU A 24 -7.58 -10.01 -1.86
N ASP A 25 -7.58 -8.74 -1.45
CA ASP A 25 -7.05 -8.30 -0.14
C ASP A 25 -7.79 -9.00 1.03
N LEU A 26 -9.11 -9.11 0.94
CA LEU A 26 -9.89 -9.83 1.94
C LEU A 26 -9.62 -11.33 1.92
N ALA A 27 -9.52 -11.93 0.74
CA ALA A 27 -9.26 -13.36 0.58
C ALA A 27 -7.93 -13.78 1.21
N GLN A 28 -6.89 -12.94 1.09
CA GLN A 28 -5.58 -13.19 1.72
C GLN A 28 -5.63 -13.22 3.25
N LYS A 29 -6.62 -12.58 3.86
CA LYS A 29 -6.82 -12.54 5.31
C LYS A 29 -7.64 -13.72 5.84
N LEU A 30 -8.31 -14.44 4.93
CA LEU A 30 -9.10 -15.61 5.31
C LEU A 30 -8.18 -16.82 5.57
N PRO A 31 -8.47 -17.60 6.61
CA PRO A 31 -7.74 -18.84 6.86
C PRO A 31 -7.90 -19.81 5.68
N GLU A 32 -6.80 -20.36 5.17
CA GLU A 32 -6.79 -21.29 4.03
C GLU A 32 -7.64 -22.55 4.25
N TYR A 33 -7.80 -22.95 5.51
CA TYR A 33 -8.61 -24.12 5.90
C TYR A 33 -10.12 -23.84 5.91
N ARG A 34 -10.55 -22.58 5.80
CA ARG A 34 -11.98 -22.23 5.78
C ARG A 34 -12.57 -22.54 4.41
N ARG A 35 -13.14 -23.71 4.28
CA ARG A 35 -13.78 -24.19 3.07
C ARG A 35 -15.30 -24.11 3.20
N TYR A 36 -16.00 -24.15 2.09
CA TYR A 36 -17.43 -24.40 2.06
C TYR A 36 -17.70 -25.78 2.66
N GLU A 37 -18.62 -25.88 3.61
CA GLU A 37 -19.00 -27.08 4.31
C GLU A 37 -20.53 -27.23 4.32
N ASP A 38 -21.01 -28.42 4.17
CA ASP A 38 -22.44 -28.82 4.22
C ASP A 38 -22.71 -29.73 5.42
N PRO A 39 -22.57 -29.26 6.69
CA PRO A 39 -22.69 -30.12 7.87
C PRO A 39 -24.09 -30.68 8.08
N ASP A 40 -25.09 -30.05 7.49
CA ASP A 40 -26.52 -30.38 7.61
C ASP A 40 -27.13 -30.89 6.30
N LEU A 41 -26.29 -31.36 5.37
CA LEU A 41 -26.73 -31.83 4.06
C LEU A 41 -27.78 -32.94 4.21
N LYS A 42 -28.94 -32.71 3.63
CA LYS A 42 -30.02 -33.70 3.53
C LYS A 42 -30.02 -34.32 2.15
N VAL A 43 -30.59 -35.53 2.06
CA VAL A 43 -30.80 -36.13 0.75
C VAL A 43 -31.81 -35.27 -0.02
N ALA A 44 -31.34 -34.64 -1.11
CA ALA A 44 -32.19 -33.84 -1.96
C ALA A 44 -33.22 -34.71 -2.71
N GLU A 45 -34.42 -34.17 -2.91
CA GLU A 45 -35.43 -34.80 -3.77
C GLU A 45 -34.97 -34.83 -5.23
N ASP A 46 -34.35 -33.71 -5.69
CA ASP A 46 -33.68 -33.61 -6.98
C ASP A 46 -32.17 -33.36 -6.74
N PRO A 47 -31.29 -34.31 -7.16
CA PRO A 47 -29.83 -34.15 -6.96
C PRO A 47 -29.21 -33.03 -7.77
N TYR A 48 -29.94 -32.42 -8.67
CA TYR A 48 -29.46 -31.28 -9.52
C TYR A 48 -29.98 -29.91 -9.05
N GLU A 49 -30.86 -29.89 -8.03
CA GLU A 49 -31.38 -28.67 -7.46
C GLU A 49 -30.34 -28.03 -6.52
N ILE A 50 -30.08 -26.76 -6.71
CA ILE A 50 -29.34 -25.90 -5.75
C ILE A 50 -30.45 -25.30 -4.85
N ASP A 51 -30.63 -25.85 -3.68
CA ASP A 51 -31.68 -25.44 -2.77
C ASP A 51 -31.39 -24.11 -2.04
N ASP A 52 -32.41 -23.56 -1.37
CA ASP A 52 -32.28 -22.30 -0.62
C ASP A 52 -31.26 -22.40 0.52
N GLN A 53 -31.00 -23.59 1.08
CA GLN A 53 -29.99 -23.78 2.14
C GLN A 53 -28.56 -23.64 1.56
N ALA A 54 -28.33 -24.16 0.37
CA ALA A 54 -27.07 -24.00 -0.33
C ALA A 54 -26.82 -22.53 -0.65
N PHE A 55 -27.82 -21.81 -1.13
CA PHE A 55 -27.72 -20.36 -1.36
C PHE A 55 -27.42 -19.59 -0.07
N ALA A 56 -28.10 -19.87 1.03
CA ALA A 56 -27.86 -19.20 2.31
C ALA A 56 -26.42 -19.38 2.79
N ARG A 57 -25.83 -20.58 2.63
CA ARG A 57 -24.43 -20.85 2.97
C ARG A 57 -23.45 -20.05 2.08
N VAL A 58 -23.74 -19.95 0.80
CA VAL A 58 -22.94 -19.13 -0.12
C VAL A 58 -23.03 -17.65 0.26
N GLU A 59 -24.22 -17.15 0.54
CA GLU A 59 -24.42 -15.77 1.00
C GLU A 59 -23.65 -15.50 2.30
N GLU A 60 -23.68 -16.39 3.26
CA GLU A 60 -22.92 -16.29 4.51
C GLU A 60 -21.42 -16.23 4.22
N ALA A 61 -20.91 -17.10 3.35
CA ALA A 61 -19.49 -17.08 2.95
C ALA A 61 -19.10 -15.77 2.26
N LEU A 62 -19.98 -15.23 1.44
CA LEU A 62 -19.73 -13.97 0.70
C LEU A 62 -19.93 -12.71 1.56
N THR A 63 -20.69 -12.76 2.67
CA THR A 63 -20.88 -11.56 3.52
C THR A 63 -19.65 -11.16 4.32
N THR A 64 -18.60 -11.99 4.33
CA THR A 64 -17.34 -11.66 5.02
C THR A 64 -16.75 -10.31 4.56
N TRP A 65 -16.92 -9.94 3.29
CA TRP A 65 -16.46 -8.65 2.77
C TRP A 65 -17.23 -7.44 3.34
N GLN A 66 -18.47 -7.63 3.79
CA GLN A 66 -19.28 -6.57 4.40
C GLN A 66 -18.82 -6.24 5.83
N GLN A 67 -18.07 -7.15 6.46
CA GLN A 67 -17.60 -7.00 7.84
C GLN A 67 -16.32 -6.16 7.96
N ALA A 68 -15.62 -5.90 6.85
CA ALA A 68 -14.47 -5.00 6.86
C ALA A 68 -14.89 -3.62 7.38
N ASP A 69 -14.20 -3.13 8.42
CA ASP A 69 -14.52 -1.84 9.00
C ASP A 69 -14.02 -0.66 8.10
N ALA A 70 -14.35 0.56 8.50
CA ALA A 70 -13.97 1.74 7.73
C ALA A 70 -12.44 1.99 7.71
N SER A 71 -11.71 1.57 8.76
CA SER A 71 -10.26 1.70 8.83
C SER A 71 -9.58 0.71 7.89
N GLU A 72 -10.03 -0.55 7.86
CA GLU A 72 -9.54 -1.56 6.93
C GLU A 72 -9.74 -1.14 5.47
N ARG A 73 -10.93 -0.64 5.12
CA ARG A 73 -11.20 -0.13 3.76
C ARG A 73 -10.34 1.07 3.39
N ARG A 74 -10.06 1.98 4.34
CA ARG A 74 -9.16 3.12 4.10
C ARG A 74 -7.73 2.67 3.87
N ARG A 75 -7.23 1.74 4.69
CA ARG A 75 -5.89 1.16 4.57
C ARG A 75 -5.73 0.48 3.22
N TRP A 76 -6.66 -0.44 2.88
CA TRP A 76 -6.68 -1.09 1.59
C TRP A 76 -6.65 -0.07 0.44
N PHE A 77 -7.52 0.94 0.46
CA PHE A 77 -7.57 1.93 -0.61
C PHE A 77 -6.26 2.73 -0.73
N GLY A 78 -5.64 3.11 0.37
CA GLY A 78 -4.33 3.78 0.37
C GLY A 78 -3.23 2.91 -0.24
N GLN A 79 -3.20 1.63 0.08
CA GLN A 79 -2.29 0.65 -0.51
C GLN A 79 -2.58 0.44 -1.99
N PHE A 80 -3.84 0.24 -2.36
CA PHE A 80 -4.28 0.08 -3.74
C PHE A 80 -3.84 1.26 -4.61
N ILE A 81 -4.19 2.49 -4.25
CA ILE A 81 -3.94 3.66 -5.10
C ILE A 81 -2.45 3.98 -5.25
N THR A 82 -1.60 3.60 -4.29
CA THR A 82 -0.15 3.81 -4.37
C THR A 82 0.59 2.74 -5.17
N ARG A 83 0.00 1.54 -5.37
CA ARG A 83 0.54 0.51 -6.28
C ARG A 83 -0.16 0.44 -7.63
N TYR A 84 -1.37 1.01 -7.74
CA TYR A 84 -2.19 0.92 -8.94
C TYR A 84 -1.50 1.51 -10.16
N ARG A 85 -1.21 0.68 -11.16
CA ARG A 85 -0.54 1.06 -12.42
C ARG A 85 0.69 1.95 -12.19
N ALA A 86 1.54 1.55 -11.27
CA ALA A 86 2.84 2.19 -11.13
C ALA A 86 3.59 2.15 -12.47
N SER A 87 4.23 3.26 -12.82
CA SER A 87 4.89 3.42 -14.14
C SER A 87 6.25 2.74 -14.22
N GLY A 88 6.72 2.11 -13.13
CA GLY A 88 7.99 1.37 -13.09
C GLY A 88 8.15 0.70 -11.73
N ASP A 89 9.10 -0.22 -11.65
CA ASP A 89 9.46 -0.90 -10.42
C ASP A 89 10.33 0.01 -9.55
N VAL A 90 10.01 0.03 -8.26
CA VAL A 90 10.81 0.70 -7.23
C VAL A 90 11.57 -0.41 -6.49
N GLN A 91 12.87 -0.47 -6.70
CA GLN A 91 13.74 -1.47 -6.10
C GLN A 91 15.06 -0.84 -5.66
N ALA A 92 15.64 -1.40 -4.62
CA ALA A 92 16.98 -1.03 -4.18
C ALA A 92 18.01 -1.32 -5.30
N GLY A 93 18.86 -0.34 -5.59
CA GLY A 93 19.94 -0.51 -6.55
C GLY A 93 21.00 -1.51 -6.06
N PRO A 94 21.77 -2.15 -6.97
CA PRO A 94 22.81 -3.11 -6.59
C PRO A 94 23.94 -2.47 -5.76
N ASP A 95 24.15 -1.17 -5.90
CA ASP A 95 25.19 -0.43 -5.20
C ASP A 95 24.67 0.30 -3.95
N GLN A 96 23.43 0.01 -3.52
CA GLN A 96 22.85 0.65 -2.36
C GLN A 96 23.61 0.26 -1.09
N VAL A 97 24.15 1.26 -0.40
CA VAL A 97 24.86 1.05 0.86
C VAL A 97 23.90 0.68 2.01
N SER A 98 24.41 0.10 3.08
CA SER A 98 23.62 -0.25 4.25
C SER A 98 23.03 1.00 4.93
N TRP A 99 21.89 0.85 5.63
CA TRP A 99 21.27 1.97 6.33
C TRP A 99 22.18 2.74 7.28
N PRO A 100 23.03 2.08 8.12
CA PRO A 100 24.00 2.81 8.95
C PRO A 100 24.99 3.66 8.14
N GLN A 101 25.43 3.18 6.97
CA GLN A 101 26.31 3.94 6.08
C GLN A 101 25.59 5.12 5.44
N ALA A 102 24.32 4.91 5.01
CA ALA A 102 23.47 5.98 4.48
C ALA A 102 23.22 7.06 5.54
N LEU A 103 22.94 6.68 6.78
CA LEU A 103 22.73 7.63 7.88
C LEU A 103 24.00 8.43 8.19
N ASN A 104 25.18 7.80 8.14
CA ASN A 104 26.44 8.50 8.27
C ASN A 104 26.68 9.49 7.10
N ALA A 105 26.36 9.09 5.87
CA ALA A 105 26.45 9.96 4.70
C ALA A 105 25.52 11.17 4.82
N LEU A 106 24.27 10.98 5.27
CA LEU A 106 23.33 12.06 5.58
C LEU A 106 23.95 13.07 6.57
N SER A 107 24.63 12.59 7.59
CA SER A 107 25.30 13.42 8.60
C SER A 107 26.46 14.24 8.02
N THR A 108 26.98 13.86 6.86
CA THR A 108 28.07 14.53 6.14
C THR A 108 27.60 15.37 4.94
N GLY A 109 26.29 15.60 4.81
CA GLY A 109 25.71 16.50 3.82
C GLY A 109 25.04 15.82 2.62
N HIS A 110 25.01 14.49 2.57
CA HIS A 110 24.20 13.78 1.57
C HIS A 110 22.71 13.92 1.90
N SER A 111 21.88 13.57 0.92
CA SER A 111 20.41 13.61 1.06
C SER A 111 19.77 12.31 0.60
N LEU A 112 18.58 12.01 1.10
CA LEU A 112 17.74 10.94 0.54
C LEU A 112 16.82 11.55 -0.51
N TYR A 113 16.87 10.99 -1.71
CA TYR A 113 16.04 11.38 -2.83
C TYR A 113 14.92 10.37 -3.04
N ARG A 114 13.69 10.83 -3.19
CA ARG A 114 12.55 9.97 -3.45
C ARG A 114 12.60 9.44 -4.89
N HIS A 115 12.50 8.13 -5.05
CA HIS A 115 12.43 7.48 -6.36
C HIS A 115 11.27 8.06 -7.19
N PRO A 116 11.46 8.47 -8.46
CA PRO A 116 10.44 9.17 -9.25
C PRO A 116 9.17 8.33 -9.52
N PHE A 117 9.25 7.01 -9.45
CA PHE A 117 8.10 6.12 -9.60
C PHE A 117 7.43 5.78 -8.27
N ALA A 118 8.02 6.14 -7.14
CA ALA A 118 7.41 5.91 -5.83
C ALA A 118 6.20 6.83 -5.63
N ARG A 119 5.06 6.23 -5.33
CA ARG A 119 3.81 6.95 -5.06
C ARG A 119 3.54 7.02 -3.58
N PHE A 120 3.27 8.22 -3.12
CA PHE A 120 2.96 8.54 -1.74
C PHE A 120 1.53 9.04 -1.63
N ALA A 121 0.84 8.58 -0.62
CA ALA A 121 -0.44 9.11 -0.16
C ALA A 121 -0.53 8.93 1.35
N TRP A 122 -1.46 9.59 1.99
CA TRP A 122 -1.72 9.34 3.40
C TRP A 122 -3.20 9.46 3.73
N SER A 123 -3.63 8.76 4.76
CA SER A 123 -4.97 8.84 5.31
C SER A 123 -4.95 9.12 6.80
N ARG A 124 -5.99 9.83 7.27
CA ARG A 124 -6.14 10.12 8.69
C ARG A 124 -6.88 8.95 9.37
N GLU A 125 -6.32 8.50 10.47
CA GLU A 125 -6.99 7.62 11.42
C GLU A 125 -7.10 8.33 12.78
N ALA A 126 -8.17 8.12 13.51
CA ALA A 126 -8.47 8.73 14.81
C ALA A 126 -7.40 9.70 15.37
N ASN A 127 -6.34 9.18 15.97
CA ASN A 127 -5.26 9.96 16.62
C ASN A 127 -3.92 9.88 15.86
N GLN A 128 -3.86 9.22 14.71
CA GLN A 128 -2.64 9.03 13.90
C GLN A 128 -2.96 9.15 12.41
N ALA A 129 -1.95 8.98 11.58
CA ALA A 129 -2.07 8.85 10.14
C ALA A 129 -1.44 7.54 9.68
N LEU A 130 -1.91 7.04 8.54
CA LEU A 130 -1.22 6.02 7.76
C LEU A 130 -0.58 6.69 6.54
N LEU A 131 0.73 6.59 6.44
CA LEU A 131 1.48 6.90 5.23
C LEU A 131 1.43 5.66 4.34
N HIS A 132 0.93 5.80 3.12
CA HIS A 132 0.85 4.75 2.12
C HIS A 132 1.91 5.00 1.05
N VAL A 133 2.77 4.02 0.80
CA VAL A 133 3.84 4.12 -0.19
C VAL A 133 3.96 2.81 -0.94
N THR A 134 3.86 2.85 -2.27
CA THR A 134 4.05 1.69 -3.16
C THR A 134 3.30 0.42 -2.75
N GLY A 135 2.13 0.56 -2.13
CA GLY A 135 1.28 -0.55 -1.70
C GLY A 135 1.41 -0.96 -0.25
N GLU A 136 2.33 -0.36 0.50
CA GLU A 136 2.51 -0.58 1.94
C GLU A 136 1.95 0.57 2.78
N SER A 137 1.75 0.35 4.08
CA SER A 137 1.22 1.36 5.00
C SER A 137 2.03 1.44 6.28
N TYR A 138 2.39 2.65 6.68
CA TYR A 138 3.25 2.95 7.83
C TYR A 138 2.52 3.90 8.79
N PRO A 139 2.36 3.55 10.08
CA PRO A 139 1.76 4.44 11.07
C PRO A 139 2.74 5.57 11.42
N VAL A 140 2.27 6.82 11.26
CA VAL A 140 3.03 8.05 11.55
C VAL A 140 2.08 9.12 12.09
N SER A 141 2.60 10.26 12.54
CA SER A 141 1.75 11.41 12.85
C SER A 141 1.23 12.09 11.56
N PRO A 142 0.10 12.81 11.61
CA PRO A 142 -0.40 13.55 10.45
C PRO A 142 0.58 14.58 9.88
N HIS A 143 1.38 15.22 10.75
CA HIS A 143 2.40 16.18 10.34
C HIS A 143 3.52 15.49 9.55
N GLU A 144 4.02 14.35 10.05
CA GLU A 144 5.08 13.56 9.39
C GLU A 144 4.60 12.96 8.07
N ALA A 145 3.35 12.47 8.02
CA ALA A 145 2.75 11.98 6.79
C ALA A 145 2.71 13.08 5.71
N ALA A 146 2.27 14.29 6.08
CA ALA A 146 2.22 15.42 5.18
C ALA A 146 3.62 15.82 4.69
N LEU A 147 4.60 15.92 5.61
CA LEU A 147 5.99 16.24 5.28
C LEU A 147 6.57 15.21 4.31
N LEU A 148 6.49 13.91 4.63
CA LEU A 148 7.02 12.84 3.79
C LEU A 148 6.33 12.74 2.42
N CYS A 149 5.08 13.16 2.30
CA CYS A 149 4.38 13.24 1.01
C CYS A 149 4.80 14.45 0.17
N GLN A 150 5.09 15.59 0.79
CA GLN A 150 5.43 16.84 0.10
C GLN A 150 6.89 16.89 -0.33
N GLU A 151 7.80 16.47 0.56
CA GLU A 151 9.23 16.55 0.30
C GLU A 151 9.71 15.42 -0.62
N THR A 152 10.40 15.78 -1.68
CA THR A 152 11.05 14.84 -2.60
C THR A 152 12.49 14.54 -2.21
N VAL A 153 13.07 15.42 -1.40
CA VAL A 153 14.42 15.31 -0.84
C VAL A 153 14.32 15.39 0.67
N LEU A 154 14.94 14.47 1.37
CA LEU A 154 14.98 14.43 2.83
C LEU A 154 16.42 14.65 3.30
N HIS A 155 16.65 15.74 4.01
CA HIS A 155 17.93 16.05 4.62
C HIS A 155 18.02 15.49 6.03
N ILE A 156 19.24 15.46 6.59
CA ILE A 156 19.46 14.96 7.96
C ILE A 156 18.64 15.72 9.02
N ALA A 157 18.42 17.02 8.82
CA ALA A 157 17.61 17.83 9.73
C ALA A 157 16.14 17.38 9.75
N ASP A 158 15.57 17.10 8.57
CA ASP A 158 14.21 16.61 8.41
C ASP A 158 14.07 15.23 9.06
N PHE A 159 15.01 14.31 8.75
CA PHE A 159 15.03 12.97 9.32
C PHE A 159 15.11 13.01 10.86
N ASN A 160 15.99 13.83 11.43
CA ASN A 160 16.12 13.97 12.88
C ASN A 160 14.89 14.61 13.54
N GLY A 161 14.11 15.40 12.80
CA GLY A 161 12.84 15.97 13.24
C GLY A 161 11.68 14.97 13.28
N LEU A 162 11.83 13.80 12.63
CA LEU A 162 10.82 12.75 12.65
C LEU A 162 10.83 11.98 13.98
N GLY A 163 9.67 11.54 14.43
CA GLY A 163 9.54 10.58 15.50
C GLY A 163 10.02 9.18 15.09
N LYS A 164 10.27 8.32 16.07
CA LYS A 164 10.85 6.98 15.86
C LYS A 164 10.08 6.12 14.84
N ALA A 165 8.75 6.20 14.83
CA ALA A 165 7.93 5.43 13.89
C ALA A 165 8.15 5.88 12.44
N ALA A 166 8.21 7.19 12.20
CA ALA A 166 8.46 7.76 10.89
C ALA A 166 9.92 7.55 10.44
N GLN A 167 10.90 7.65 11.36
CA GLN A 167 12.30 7.30 11.07
C GLN A 167 12.43 5.84 10.63
N HIS A 168 11.75 4.92 11.34
CA HIS A 168 11.74 3.51 10.95
C HIS A 168 11.05 3.27 9.60
N ALA A 169 9.96 3.99 9.32
CA ALA A 169 9.33 3.94 8.00
C ALA A 169 10.31 4.39 6.90
N VAL A 170 11.06 5.48 7.10
CA VAL A 170 12.07 5.95 6.15
C VAL A 170 13.18 4.90 5.95
N GLU A 171 13.64 4.24 7.00
CA GLU A 171 14.61 3.14 6.93
C GLU A 171 14.09 1.99 6.05
N LEU A 172 12.85 1.54 6.28
CA LEU A 172 12.21 0.48 5.47
C LEU A 172 12.05 0.90 4.00
N LEU A 173 11.62 2.14 3.77
CA LEU A 173 11.46 2.71 2.44
C LEU A 173 12.81 2.85 1.72
N TYR A 174 13.88 3.19 2.45
CA TYR A 174 15.23 3.14 1.91
C TYR A 174 15.63 1.73 1.51
N ALA A 175 15.41 0.74 2.37
CA ALA A 175 15.73 -0.65 2.07
C ALA A 175 14.99 -1.19 0.83
N GLN A 176 13.78 -0.66 0.54
CA GLN A 176 12.99 -0.99 -0.64
C GLN A 176 13.39 -0.20 -1.90
N GLY A 177 14.31 0.76 -1.80
CA GLY A 177 14.71 1.62 -2.92
C GLY A 177 13.78 2.81 -3.19
N VAL A 178 12.79 3.04 -2.32
CA VAL A 178 11.88 4.21 -2.40
C VAL A 178 12.64 5.51 -2.14
N TYR A 179 13.60 5.47 -1.24
CA TYR A 179 14.59 6.51 -1.05
C TYR A 179 15.96 6.03 -1.53
N GLN A 180 16.70 6.90 -2.18
CA GLN A 180 18.04 6.67 -2.68
C GLN A 180 18.97 7.75 -2.14
N LEU A 181 20.21 7.37 -1.79
CA LEU A 181 21.21 8.31 -1.34
C LEU A 181 21.71 9.13 -2.54
N ALA A 182 21.72 10.45 -2.42
CA ALA A 182 22.30 11.37 -3.40
C ALA A 182 23.53 12.06 -2.81
N GLU A 183 24.49 12.35 -3.68
CA GLU A 183 25.68 13.14 -3.30
C GLU A 183 25.29 14.57 -2.90
N PRO A 184 26.11 15.23 -2.07
CA PRO A 184 25.91 16.64 -1.75
C PRO A 184 25.93 17.51 -3.03
N GLU A 185 25.01 18.46 -3.14
CA GLU A 185 25.05 19.50 -4.19
C GLU A 185 26.23 20.48 -4.00
#